data_b6eee8a236d4a2862dadf38feb311c8f
#
_entry.id   b6eee8a236d4a2862dadf38feb311c8f
#
_cell.length_a   1.000
_cell.length_b   1.000
_cell.length_c   1.000
_cell.angle_alpha   90.00
_cell.angle_beta   90.00
_cell.angle_gamma   90.00
#
_symmetry.space_group_name_H-M   'P 1'
#
loop_
_entity.id
_entity.type
_entity.pdbx_description
1 polymer ?
#
loop_
_entity_poly.entity_id
_entity_poly.type
_entity_poly.pdbx_seq_one_letter_code
_entity_poly.pdbx_strand_id
1 'polypeptide(L)'
;DAGVKIASWDPYTRPIVSETSGKIKFSDIEDGVTVRSQTDELTGLSSIEVIETSERPSAGKELVPSISIVDSKGKTVLVGDFKAPATYTLPANALVNLKDGQKLTAGEVLARIPLVASKTKDITGGLPRVADLFEARKPKDAAVLSEETGIISFGKETKGKVRLVITPEGATKKVQNVEMLIPKHRTLSVFEGERISKGDIISDGPLSPHDILRL
;
A
#
# COMPACT_ATOMS: atom_id res chain seq x y z
N ASP A 1 -36.22 4.37 7.91
CA ASP A 1 -36.74 5.61 8.48
C ASP A 1 -35.76 6.75 8.18
N ALA A 2 -36.29 7.94 7.94
CA ALA A 2 -35.48 9.13 7.75
C ALA A 2 -34.69 9.44 9.02
N GLY A 3 -33.40 9.78 8.92
CA GLY A 3 -32.52 10.08 10.06
C GLY A 3 -31.76 8.88 10.65
N VAL A 4 -31.97 7.67 10.12
CA VAL A 4 -31.19 6.49 10.55
C VAL A 4 -29.79 6.56 9.95
N LYS A 5 -28.77 6.30 10.80
CA LYS A 5 -27.36 6.24 10.38
C LYS A 5 -27.16 5.06 9.42
N ILE A 6 -26.81 5.35 8.16
CA ILE A 6 -26.60 4.33 7.12
C ILE A 6 -25.15 3.83 7.13
N ALA A 7 -24.19 4.73 7.35
CA ALA A 7 -22.78 4.40 7.37
C ALA A 7 -22.03 5.24 8.40
N SER A 8 -20.89 4.75 8.82
CA SER A 8 -19.96 5.45 9.71
C SER A 8 -18.54 5.16 9.27
N TRP A 9 -17.74 6.17 9.12
CA TRP A 9 -16.31 6.04 8.76
C TRP A 9 -15.47 7.01 9.57
N ASP A 10 -14.18 6.73 9.65
CA ASP A 10 -13.18 7.61 10.23
C ASP A 10 -12.55 8.45 9.10
N PRO A 11 -12.70 9.78 9.09
CA PRO A 11 -12.14 10.64 8.04
C PRO A 11 -10.62 10.75 8.09
N TYR A 12 -9.99 10.34 9.20
CA TYR A 12 -8.55 10.45 9.41
C TYR A 12 -7.77 9.20 9.05
N THR A 13 -8.46 8.12 8.71
CA THR A 13 -7.84 6.86 8.33
C THR A 13 -8.46 6.29 7.04
N ARG A 14 -7.64 5.67 6.22
CA ARG A 14 -8.08 4.89 5.07
C ARG A 14 -8.03 3.41 5.45
N PRO A 15 -9.17 2.71 5.51
CA PRO A 15 -9.19 1.30 5.83
C PRO A 15 -8.80 0.44 4.62
N ILE A 16 -8.01 -0.61 4.86
CA ILE A 16 -7.85 -1.73 3.95
C ILE A 16 -8.86 -2.78 4.37
N VAL A 17 -9.76 -3.16 3.46
CA VAL A 17 -10.88 -4.04 3.75
C VAL A 17 -10.69 -5.37 3.02
N SER A 18 -11.05 -6.47 3.69
CA SER A 18 -11.01 -7.79 3.09
C SER A 18 -12.15 -8.00 2.08
N GLU A 19 -11.82 -8.50 0.90
CA GLU A 19 -12.81 -8.87 -0.12
C GLU A 19 -13.36 -10.29 0.08
N THR A 20 -12.69 -11.11 0.89
CA THR A 20 -13.05 -12.51 1.07
C THR A 20 -12.96 -12.95 2.52
N SER A 21 -13.62 -14.06 2.84
CA SER A 21 -13.56 -14.65 4.17
C SER A 21 -12.49 -15.74 4.24
N GLY A 22 -11.81 -15.86 5.36
CA GLY A 22 -10.78 -16.87 5.57
C GLY A 22 -10.06 -16.72 6.90
N LYS A 23 -8.85 -17.25 6.97
CA LYS A 23 -7.92 -17.03 8.08
C LYS A 23 -6.80 -16.09 7.64
N ILE A 24 -6.40 -15.24 8.55
CA ILE A 24 -5.27 -14.33 8.34
C ILE A 24 -3.97 -15.12 8.44
N LYS A 25 -3.06 -14.85 7.53
CA LYS A 25 -1.67 -15.29 7.58
C LYS A 25 -0.77 -14.09 7.37
N PHE A 26 0.08 -13.82 8.32
CA PHE A 26 1.10 -12.76 8.22
C PHE A 26 2.31 -13.25 7.43
N SER A 27 2.87 -12.39 6.61
CA SER A 27 4.11 -12.61 5.88
C SER A 27 5.00 -11.40 6.05
N ASP A 28 6.29 -11.63 6.36
CA ASP A 28 7.32 -10.59 6.56
C ASP A 28 6.97 -9.58 7.67
N ILE A 29 6.20 -10.00 8.67
CA ILE A 29 5.83 -9.20 9.84
C ILE A 29 6.72 -9.64 11.01
N GLU A 30 7.81 -8.91 11.22
CA GLU A 30 8.79 -9.15 12.29
C GLU A 30 8.85 -7.95 13.22
N ASP A 31 8.62 -8.17 14.52
CA ASP A 31 8.64 -7.10 15.52
C ASP A 31 10.05 -6.51 15.68
N GLY A 32 10.15 -5.19 15.69
CA GLY A 32 11.43 -4.46 15.73
C GLY A 32 12.19 -4.39 14.40
N VAL A 33 11.75 -5.10 13.35
CA VAL A 33 12.39 -5.11 12.02
C VAL A 33 11.50 -4.46 10.98
N THR A 34 10.31 -5.00 10.76
CA THR A 34 9.35 -4.50 9.79
C THR A 34 8.15 -3.80 10.44
N VAL A 35 7.87 -4.14 11.69
CA VAL A 35 6.76 -3.61 12.46
C VAL A 35 7.18 -3.25 13.88
N ARG A 36 6.42 -2.39 14.52
CA ARG A 36 6.54 -2.03 15.93
C ARG A 36 5.22 -2.36 16.62
N SER A 37 5.29 -3.19 17.66
CA SER A 37 4.14 -3.46 18.51
C SER A 37 3.90 -2.27 19.45
N GLN A 38 2.71 -1.69 19.41
CA GLN A 38 2.27 -0.63 20.29
C GLN A 38 1.04 -1.11 21.04
N THR A 39 1.10 -1.06 22.37
CA THR A 39 -0.06 -1.35 23.22
C THR A 39 -0.66 -0.04 23.69
N ASP A 40 -1.92 0.15 23.38
CA ASP A 40 -2.69 1.30 23.90
C ASP A 40 -2.97 1.04 25.38
N GLU A 41 -2.36 1.85 26.25
CA GLU A 41 -2.50 1.74 27.71
C GLU A 41 -3.93 1.96 28.20
N LEU A 42 -4.75 2.69 27.44
CA LEU A 42 -6.13 3.00 27.82
C LEU A 42 -7.10 1.87 27.47
N THR A 43 -6.90 1.23 26.31
CA THR A 43 -7.79 0.18 25.80
C THR A 43 -7.25 -1.22 26.02
N GLY A 44 -5.96 -1.37 26.33
CA GLY A 44 -5.27 -2.66 26.46
C GLY A 44 -5.16 -3.40 25.12
N LEU A 45 -5.48 -2.77 24.01
CA LEU A 45 -5.40 -3.37 22.67
C LEU A 45 -3.98 -3.21 22.13
N SER A 46 -3.39 -4.32 21.72
CA SER A 46 -2.12 -4.32 20.99
C SER A 46 -2.38 -4.05 19.52
N SER A 47 -1.78 -2.99 18.99
CA SER A 47 -1.74 -2.67 17.58
C SER A 47 -0.33 -2.83 17.04
N ILE A 48 -0.24 -3.22 15.79
CA ILE A 48 1.02 -3.38 15.06
C ILE A 48 1.12 -2.23 14.08
N GLU A 49 2.16 -1.41 14.19
CA GLU A 49 2.47 -0.33 13.26
C GLU A 49 3.58 -0.76 12.31
N VAL A 50 3.38 -0.57 11.02
CA VAL A 50 4.40 -0.87 9.99
C VAL A 50 5.46 0.22 9.96
N ILE A 51 6.72 -0.17 10.18
CA ILE A 51 7.86 0.75 10.17
C ILE A 51 8.17 1.16 8.72
N GLU A 52 8.48 2.45 8.52
CA GLU A 52 8.88 2.94 7.21
C GLU A 52 10.19 2.28 6.75
N THR A 53 10.30 1.95 5.45
CA THR A 53 11.47 1.25 4.87
C THR A 53 12.79 1.99 5.14
N SER A 54 12.76 3.32 5.23
CA SER A 54 13.92 4.16 5.56
C SER A 54 14.43 3.96 7.00
N GLU A 55 13.54 3.65 7.93
CA GLU A 55 13.83 3.46 9.36
C GLU A 55 14.17 1.99 9.72
N ARG A 56 13.95 1.06 8.79
CA ARG A 56 14.22 -0.37 9.02
C ARG A 56 15.71 -0.66 9.05
N PRO A 57 16.15 -1.62 9.89
CA PRO A 57 17.50 -2.15 9.83
C PRO A 57 17.78 -2.78 8.46
N SER A 58 19.04 -2.91 8.09
CA SER A 58 19.45 -3.40 6.76
C SER A 58 18.83 -4.75 6.38
N ALA A 59 18.65 -5.64 7.33
CA ALA A 59 18.01 -6.94 7.12
C ALA A 59 16.50 -6.84 6.79
N GLY A 60 15.83 -5.80 7.25
CA GLY A 60 14.40 -5.60 7.05
C GLY A 60 14.02 -4.79 5.80
N LYS A 61 15.00 -4.25 5.07
CA LYS A 61 14.73 -3.38 3.91
C LYS A 61 14.16 -4.11 2.71
N GLU A 62 14.46 -5.39 2.57
CA GLU A 62 13.96 -6.25 1.49
C GLU A 62 12.63 -6.93 1.83
N LEU A 63 12.24 -6.91 3.11
CA LEU A 63 11.01 -7.53 3.57
C LEU A 63 9.81 -6.64 3.25
N VAL A 64 8.73 -7.26 2.77
CA VAL A 64 7.48 -6.56 2.41
C VAL A 64 6.34 -7.08 3.29
N PRO A 65 6.02 -6.37 4.40
CA PRO A 65 4.94 -6.78 5.28
C PRO A 65 3.64 -6.93 4.52
N SER A 66 3.01 -8.09 4.63
CA SER A 66 1.76 -8.36 3.94
C SER A 66 0.85 -9.28 4.74
N ILE A 67 -0.46 -9.17 4.47
CA ILE A 67 -1.50 -10.01 5.04
C ILE A 67 -2.09 -10.83 3.90
N SER A 68 -2.04 -12.15 4.03
CA SER A 68 -2.69 -13.07 3.09
C SER A 68 -3.90 -13.71 3.76
N ILE A 69 -4.98 -13.91 2.98
CA ILE A 69 -6.15 -14.64 3.45
C ILE A 69 -6.04 -16.07 2.93
N VAL A 70 -6.06 -17.02 3.86
CA VAL A 70 -5.94 -18.45 3.56
C VAL A 70 -7.22 -19.21 3.92
N ASP A 71 -7.47 -20.27 3.19
CA ASP A 71 -8.57 -21.19 3.46
C ASP A 71 -8.25 -22.13 4.63
N SER A 72 -9.16 -23.03 4.94
CA SER A 72 -8.97 -24.05 5.99
C SER A 72 -7.80 -25.01 5.73
N LYS A 73 -7.30 -25.09 4.50
CA LYS A 73 -6.17 -25.90 4.07
C LYS A 73 -4.84 -25.13 4.05
N GLY A 74 -4.84 -23.85 4.46
CA GLY A 74 -3.66 -23.00 4.46
C GLY A 74 -3.25 -22.46 3.08
N LYS A 75 -4.11 -22.61 2.07
CA LYS A 75 -3.86 -22.10 0.72
C LYS A 75 -4.46 -20.71 0.58
N THR A 76 -3.72 -19.78 -0.03
CA THR A 76 -4.21 -18.41 -0.28
C THR A 76 -5.46 -18.44 -1.14
N VAL A 77 -6.50 -17.76 -0.68
CA VAL A 77 -7.76 -17.61 -1.41
C VAL A 77 -7.53 -16.73 -2.63
N LEU A 78 -8.19 -17.06 -3.75
CA LEU A 78 -8.10 -16.28 -4.98
C LEU A 78 -9.34 -15.38 -5.09
N VAL A 79 -9.14 -14.13 -5.45
CA VAL A 79 -10.19 -13.10 -5.54
C VAL A 79 -10.20 -12.48 -6.93
N GLY A 80 -11.37 -11.99 -7.31
CA GLY A 80 -11.61 -11.30 -8.57
C GLY A 80 -11.63 -12.21 -9.81
N ASP A 81 -11.94 -11.63 -10.95
CA ASP A 81 -12.06 -12.33 -12.24
C ASP A 81 -10.71 -12.88 -12.72
N PHE A 82 -9.61 -12.26 -12.31
CA PHE A 82 -8.24 -12.67 -12.67
C PHE A 82 -7.65 -13.71 -11.73
N LYS A 83 -8.41 -14.17 -10.70
CA LYS A 83 -7.95 -15.12 -9.69
C LYS A 83 -6.64 -14.66 -9.02
N ALA A 84 -6.58 -13.39 -8.66
CA ALA A 84 -5.46 -12.84 -7.92
C ALA A 84 -5.41 -13.41 -6.49
N PRO A 85 -4.23 -13.70 -5.92
CA PRO A 85 -4.14 -14.13 -4.54
C PRO A 85 -4.59 -13.01 -3.60
N ALA A 86 -5.45 -13.34 -2.62
CA ALA A 86 -5.90 -12.40 -1.58
C ALA A 86 -4.74 -12.04 -0.65
N THR A 87 -3.78 -11.26 -1.15
CA THR A 87 -2.61 -10.79 -0.41
C THR A 87 -2.59 -9.26 -0.45
N TYR A 88 -2.59 -8.66 0.72
CA TYR A 88 -2.65 -7.22 0.92
C TYR A 88 -1.32 -6.75 1.47
N THR A 89 -0.57 -6.00 0.68
CA THR A 89 0.68 -5.37 1.12
C THR A 89 0.37 -4.21 2.07
N LEU A 90 1.10 -4.14 3.16
CA LEU A 90 0.92 -3.10 4.17
C LEU A 90 1.87 -1.93 3.88
N PRO A 91 1.34 -0.74 3.59
CA PRO A 91 2.17 0.44 3.43
C PRO A 91 2.75 0.90 4.78
N ALA A 92 3.74 1.78 4.72
CA ALA A 92 4.33 2.40 5.90
C ALA A 92 3.26 3.09 6.76
N ASN A 93 3.45 3.05 8.08
CA ASN A 93 2.55 3.59 9.09
C ASN A 93 1.14 2.95 9.12
N ALA A 94 0.93 1.84 8.42
CA ALA A 94 -0.32 1.10 8.53
C ALA A 94 -0.47 0.49 9.93
N LEU A 95 -1.65 0.64 10.52
CA LEU A 95 -2.01 0.12 11.83
C LEU A 95 -2.84 -1.17 11.65
N VAL A 96 -2.34 -2.27 12.20
CA VAL A 96 -2.99 -3.58 12.16
C VAL A 96 -3.40 -3.98 13.57
N ASN A 97 -4.70 -4.24 13.77
CA ASN A 97 -5.26 -4.64 15.06
C ASN A 97 -5.65 -6.14 15.08
N LEU A 98 -5.21 -6.90 14.10
CA LEU A 98 -5.54 -8.30 13.92
C LEU A 98 -4.38 -9.19 14.38
N LYS A 99 -4.69 -10.45 14.65
CA LYS A 99 -3.70 -11.46 15.04
C LYS A 99 -3.54 -12.51 13.95
N ASP A 100 -2.35 -13.06 13.84
CA ASP A 100 -2.10 -14.19 12.93
C ASP A 100 -3.01 -15.37 13.26
N GLY A 101 -3.57 -16.03 12.22
CA GLY A 101 -4.51 -17.14 12.36
C GLY A 101 -5.94 -16.74 12.72
N GLN A 102 -6.25 -15.48 12.94
CA GLN A 102 -7.62 -15.00 13.23
C GLN A 102 -8.53 -15.27 12.03
N LYS A 103 -9.77 -15.68 12.31
CA LYS A 103 -10.81 -15.78 11.28
C LYS A 103 -11.33 -14.41 10.93
N LEU A 104 -11.56 -14.19 9.65
CA LEU A 104 -12.03 -12.95 9.08
C LEU A 104 -13.22 -13.21 8.17
N THR A 105 -14.17 -12.28 8.16
CA THR A 105 -15.28 -12.24 7.21
C THR A 105 -15.03 -11.18 6.14
N ALA A 106 -15.62 -11.38 4.95
CA ALA A 106 -15.56 -10.36 3.89
C ALA A 106 -16.16 -9.03 4.40
N GLY A 107 -15.49 -7.92 4.09
CA GLY A 107 -15.87 -6.59 4.56
C GLY A 107 -15.23 -6.15 5.88
N GLU A 108 -14.47 -7.00 6.55
CA GLU A 108 -13.75 -6.60 7.76
C GLU A 108 -12.46 -5.83 7.43
N VAL A 109 -12.11 -4.89 8.32
CA VAL A 109 -10.93 -4.05 8.17
C VAL A 109 -9.67 -4.82 8.56
N LEU A 110 -8.73 -4.96 7.62
CA LEU A 110 -7.43 -5.58 7.81
C LEU A 110 -6.41 -4.65 8.45
N ALA A 111 -6.36 -3.44 7.94
CA ALA A 111 -5.44 -2.40 8.42
C ALA A 111 -6.05 -1.02 8.24
N ARG A 112 -5.53 -0.04 8.95
CA ARG A 112 -5.89 1.37 8.81
C ARG A 112 -4.65 2.17 8.48
N ILE A 113 -4.73 2.98 7.44
CA ILE A 113 -3.65 3.87 7.03
C ILE A 113 -4.02 5.27 7.49
N PRO A 114 -3.25 5.90 8.40
CA PRO A 114 -3.48 7.30 8.78
C PRO A 114 -3.34 8.22 7.57
N LEU A 115 -4.38 9.02 7.30
CA LEU A 115 -4.37 10.01 6.21
C LEU A 115 -3.62 11.29 6.60
N VAL A 116 -3.60 11.60 7.88
CA VAL A 116 -2.75 12.66 8.39
C VAL A 116 -1.35 12.09 8.41
N ALA A 117 -0.51 12.59 7.51
CA ALA A 117 0.91 12.34 7.58
C ALA A 117 1.35 12.70 9.00
N SER A 118 1.44 11.69 9.83
CA SER A 118 2.12 11.81 11.09
C SER A 118 3.48 12.37 10.78
N LYS A 119 3.89 13.35 11.50
CA LYS A 119 5.18 13.98 11.38
C LYS A 119 5.42 14.50 9.96
N THR A 120 5.27 15.78 9.78
CA THR A 120 6.02 16.49 8.77
C THR A 120 7.37 15.80 8.66
N LYS A 121 7.51 14.94 7.66
CA LYS A 121 8.83 14.50 7.21
C LYS A 121 9.58 15.80 7.17
N ASP A 122 10.62 15.92 7.98
CA ASP A 122 11.47 17.10 8.00
C ASP A 122 11.94 17.27 6.55
N ILE A 123 11.17 18.08 5.83
CA ILE A 123 11.47 18.35 4.43
C ILE A 123 12.80 19.07 4.53
N THR A 124 13.87 18.41 4.11
CA THR A 124 15.19 19.00 4.03
C THR A 124 15.02 20.36 3.36
N GLY A 125 14.94 21.40 4.15
CA GLY A 125 14.74 22.77 3.70
C GLY A 125 16.08 23.48 3.55
N GLY A 126 16.05 24.75 3.15
CA GLY A 126 17.22 25.57 3.01
C GLY A 126 18.12 25.22 1.82
N LEU A 127 19.39 25.56 1.94
CA LEU A 127 20.38 25.41 0.88
C LEU A 127 20.45 24.02 0.22
N PRO A 128 20.45 22.90 0.97
CA PRO A 128 20.50 21.57 0.34
C PRO A 128 19.30 21.30 -0.59
N ARG A 129 18.10 21.70 -0.17
CA ARG A 129 16.90 21.52 -0.99
C ARG A 129 16.90 22.42 -2.23
N VAL A 130 17.39 23.64 -2.08
CA VAL A 130 17.55 24.56 -3.19
C VAL A 130 18.55 24.00 -4.21
N ALA A 131 19.68 23.49 -3.76
CA ALA A 131 20.68 22.85 -4.62
C ALA A 131 20.11 21.64 -5.37
N ASP A 132 19.40 20.75 -4.68
CA ASP A 132 18.75 19.57 -5.30
C ASP A 132 17.73 19.96 -6.38
N LEU A 133 16.97 21.03 -6.17
CA LEU A 133 16.00 21.53 -7.14
C LEU A 133 16.67 22.20 -8.34
N PHE A 134 17.73 22.98 -8.12
CA PHE A 134 18.46 23.63 -9.23
C PHE A 134 19.27 22.63 -10.06
N GLU A 135 19.86 21.63 -9.42
CA GLU A 135 20.54 20.53 -10.13
C GLU A 135 19.56 19.55 -10.78
N ALA A 136 18.27 19.67 -10.47
CA ALA A 136 17.24 18.73 -10.91
C ALA A 136 17.61 17.26 -10.61
N ARG A 137 18.16 17.01 -9.42
CA ARG A 137 18.70 15.72 -9.01
C ARG A 137 17.59 14.69 -8.88
N LYS A 138 17.75 13.56 -9.56
CA LYS A 138 16.81 12.43 -9.40
C LYS A 138 17.15 11.67 -8.12
N PRO A 139 16.22 11.51 -7.19
CA PRO A 139 16.46 10.69 -6.00
C PRO A 139 16.69 9.24 -6.39
N LYS A 140 17.58 8.56 -5.66
CA LYS A 140 17.66 7.11 -5.71
C LYS A 140 16.33 6.58 -5.17
N ASP A 141 15.79 5.56 -5.80
CA ASP A 141 14.52 4.96 -5.37
C ASP A 141 13.31 5.92 -5.33
N ALA A 142 13.21 6.79 -6.33
CA ALA A 142 12.08 7.70 -6.46
C ALA A 142 10.73 6.95 -6.45
N ALA A 143 9.71 7.56 -5.84
CA ALA A 143 8.34 7.06 -5.92
C ALA A 143 7.90 6.90 -7.37
N VAL A 144 7.10 5.88 -7.66
CA VAL A 144 6.46 5.71 -8.96
C VAL A 144 5.08 6.36 -8.90
N LEU A 145 4.84 7.29 -9.82
CA LEU A 145 3.57 7.99 -9.94
C LEU A 145 2.77 7.42 -11.12
N SER A 146 1.45 7.49 -11.01
CA SER A 146 0.56 7.13 -12.12
C SER A 146 0.65 8.13 -13.27
N GLU A 147 0.83 7.63 -14.48
CA GLU A 147 0.85 8.47 -15.68
C GLU A 147 -0.56 8.72 -16.24
N GLU A 148 -1.51 7.85 -15.91
CA GLU A 148 -2.88 7.90 -16.42
C GLU A 148 -3.89 7.66 -15.31
N THR A 149 -5.12 8.15 -15.51
CA THR A 149 -6.26 7.88 -14.65
C THR A 149 -6.94 6.58 -15.09
N GLY A 150 -7.16 5.65 -14.17
CA GLY A 150 -7.78 4.37 -14.53
C GLY A 150 -7.88 3.41 -13.36
N ILE A 151 -8.18 2.16 -13.68
CA ILE A 151 -8.27 1.06 -12.72
C ILE A 151 -6.99 0.24 -12.77
N ILE A 152 -6.41 -0.03 -11.61
CA ILE A 152 -5.22 -0.87 -11.47
C ILE A 152 -5.59 -2.34 -11.52
N SER A 153 -4.78 -3.12 -12.23
CA SER A 153 -4.78 -4.57 -12.15
C SER A 153 -3.34 -5.10 -12.06
N PHE A 154 -3.15 -6.17 -11.29
CA PHE A 154 -1.86 -6.83 -11.17
C PHE A 154 -1.71 -7.89 -12.25
N GLY A 155 -0.71 -7.75 -13.11
CA GLY A 155 -0.36 -8.73 -14.12
C GLY A 155 0.58 -9.83 -13.59
N LYS A 156 0.97 -10.74 -14.46
CA LYS A 156 1.93 -11.81 -14.12
C LYS A 156 3.27 -11.22 -13.67
N GLU A 157 3.77 -11.74 -12.57
CA GLU A 157 5.09 -11.40 -12.06
C GLU A 157 6.20 -11.81 -13.04
N THR A 158 7.19 -10.97 -13.21
CA THR A 158 8.32 -11.20 -14.10
C THR A 158 9.62 -10.97 -13.34
N LYS A 159 10.48 -12.00 -13.24
CA LYS A 159 11.88 -11.92 -12.71
C LYS A 159 12.11 -10.86 -11.63
N GLY A 160 11.42 -10.96 -10.47
CA GLY A 160 11.61 -10.05 -9.35
C GLY A 160 10.91 -8.69 -9.48
N LYS A 161 10.03 -8.52 -10.47
CA LYS A 161 9.20 -7.31 -10.66
C LYS A 161 7.73 -7.67 -10.67
N VAL A 162 6.91 -6.83 -10.09
CA VAL A 162 5.46 -6.87 -10.18
C VAL A 162 5.04 -6.06 -11.40
N ARG A 163 4.18 -6.64 -12.24
CA ARG A 163 3.59 -5.91 -13.37
C ARG A 163 2.29 -5.28 -12.91
N LEU A 164 2.20 -3.98 -13.02
CA LEU A 164 0.96 -3.22 -12.85
C LEU A 164 0.44 -2.82 -14.22
N VAL A 165 -0.85 -2.95 -14.39
CA VAL A 165 -1.56 -2.57 -15.61
C VAL A 165 -2.61 -1.55 -15.22
N ILE A 166 -2.56 -0.36 -15.78
CA ILE A 166 -3.56 0.69 -15.61
C ILE A 166 -4.47 0.67 -16.83
N THR A 167 -5.74 0.42 -16.61
CA THR A 167 -6.77 0.46 -17.64
C THR A 167 -7.51 1.79 -17.55
N PRO A 168 -7.34 2.69 -18.53
CA PRO A 168 -8.00 4.00 -18.51
C PRO A 168 -9.53 3.88 -18.54
N GLU A 169 -10.23 4.75 -17.80
CA GLU A 169 -11.69 4.81 -17.82
C GLU A 169 -12.21 5.28 -19.18
N GLY A 170 -13.23 4.60 -19.68
CA GLY A 170 -13.87 4.95 -20.98
C GLY A 170 -13.12 4.42 -22.20
N ALA A 171 -12.15 3.56 -22.02
CA ALA A 171 -11.42 2.93 -23.11
C ALA A 171 -12.34 2.07 -23.98
N THR A 172 -12.74 2.61 -25.12
CA THR A 172 -13.12 1.78 -26.28
C THR A 172 -11.89 0.96 -26.68
N LYS A 173 -12.08 -0.28 -27.15
CA LYS A 173 -11.08 -1.34 -27.48
C LYS A 173 -9.73 -0.95 -28.14
N LYS A 174 -9.41 0.33 -28.28
CA LYS A 174 -8.18 0.87 -28.91
C LYS A 174 -7.24 1.62 -27.96
N VAL A 175 -7.62 1.83 -26.68
CA VAL A 175 -6.72 2.52 -25.74
C VAL A 175 -5.76 1.50 -25.17
N GLN A 176 -4.47 1.76 -25.32
CA GLN A 176 -3.41 0.88 -24.83
C GLN A 176 -3.40 0.96 -23.30
N ASN A 177 -3.44 -0.19 -22.65
CA ASN A 177 -3.17 -0.29 -21.22
C ASN A 177 -1.75 0.18 -20.94
N VAL A 178 -1.58 0.97 -19.91
CA VAL A 178 -0.25 1.38 -19.46
C VAL A 178 0.31 0.30 -18.55
N GLU A 179 1.42 -0.31 -18.96
CA GLU A 179 2.09 -1.34 -18.16
C GLU A 179 3.32 -0.76 -17.45
N MET A 180 3.40 -0.97 -16.14
CA MET A 180 4.51 -0.55 -15.30
C MET A 180 5.13 -1.76 -14.60
N LEU A 181 6.47 -1.82 -14.56
CA LEU A 181 7.22 -2.89 -13.89
C LEU A 181 7.89 -2.34 -12.64
N ILE A 182 7.38 -2.70 -11.47
CA ILE A 182 7.87 -2.24 -10.17
C ILE A 182 8.65 -3.37 -9.51
N PRO A 183 9.87 -3.12 -8.96
CA PRO A 183 10.62 -4.12 -8.22
C PRO A 183 9.83 -4.65 -7.02
N LYS A 184 9.90 -5.95 -6.73
CA LYS A 184 9.16 -6.60 -5.63
C LYS A 184 9.52 -6.07 -4.23
N HIS A 185 10.74 -5.55 -4.07
CA HIS A 185 11.20 -5.00 -2.79
C HIS A 185 10.56 -3.65 -2.44
N ARG A 186 9.79 -3.07 -3.36
CA ARG A 186 9.08 -1.81 -3.11
C ARG A 186 7.70 -2.06 -2.55
N THR A 187 7.35 -1.30 -1.55
CA THR A 187 6.00 -1.30 -1.01
C THR A 187 5.08 -0.59 -1.99
N LEU A 188 4.01 -1.27 -2.37
CA LEU A 188 2.95 -0.70 -3.21
C LEU A 188 1.90 -0.04 -2.31
N SER A 189 1.51 1.17 -2.67
CA SER A 189 0.47 1.94 -1.96
C SER A 189 -0.92 1.77 -2.59
N VAL A 190 -1.02 0.88 -3.58
CA VAL A 190 -2.24 0.65 -4.38
C VAL A 190 -2.65 -0.81 -4.36
N PHE A 191 -3.93 -1.06 -4.59
CA PHE A 191 -4.54 -2.39 -4.51
C PHE A 191 -5.18 -2.80 -5.84
N GLU A 192 -5.42 -4.11 -6.00
CA GLU A 192 -6.11 -4.65 -7.17
C GLU A 192 -7.52 -4.05 -7.29
N GLY A 193 -7.89 -3.61 -8.49
CA GLY A 193 -9.18 -2.99 -8.75
C GLY A 193 -9.32 -1.55 -8.24
N GLU A 194 -8.29 -0.95 -7.64
CA GLU A 194 -8.32 0.42 -7.15
C GLU A 194 -8.34 1.41 -8.31
N ARG A 195 -9.18 2.45 -8.15
CA ARG A 195 -9.20 3.59 -9.05
C ARG A 195 -8.13 4.59 -8.63
N ILE A 196 -7.26 4.94 -9.56
CA ILE A 196 -6.21 5.94 -9.37
C ILE A 196 -6.38 7.08 -10.35
N SER A 197 -5.92 8.24 -9.95
CA SER A 197 -5.82 9.44 -10.78
C SER A 197 -4.39 9.64 -11.27
N LYS A 198 -4.24 10.35 -12.37
CA LYS A 198 -2.94 10.78 -12.86
C LYS A 198 -2.21 11.57 -11.76
N GLY A 199 -0.96 11.18 -11.45
CA GLY A 199 -0.16 11.79 -10.39
C GLY A 199 -0.25 11.10 -9.02
N ASP A 200 -1.14 10.12 -8.84
CA ASP A 200 -1.21 9.36 -7.59
C ASP A 200 0.04 8.49 -7.38
N ILE A 201 0.41 8.32 -6.11
CA ILE A 201 1.60 7.55 -5.72
C ILE A 201 1.28 6.05 -5.76
N ILE A 202 1.97 5.32 -6.61
CA ILE A 202 1.85 3.86 -6.75
C ILE A 202 2.81 3.13 -5.81
N SER A 203 4.03 3.62 -5.66
CA SER A 203 5.00 3.01 -4.75
C SER A 203 5.68 4.04 -3.86
N ASP A 204 6.07 3.62 -2.66
CA ASP A 204 6.81 4.45 -1.71
C ASP A 204 8.12 4.97 -2.28
N GLY A 205 8.48 6.19 -1.87
CA GLY A 205 9.74 6.84 -2.19
C GLY A 205 9.66 8.36 -2.19
N PRO A 206 10.79 9.05 -2.26
CA PRO A 206 10.82 10.50 -2.45
C PRO A 206 10.31 10.86 -3.85
N LEU A 207 9.52 11.93 -3.93
CA LEU A 207 9.00 12.42 -5.22
C LEU A 207 10.13 13.01 -6.08
N SER A 208 10.18 12.62 -7.33
CA SER A 208 11.08 13.20 -8.32
C SER A 208 10.51 14.53 -8.83
N PRO A 209 11.29 15.64 -8.79
CA PRO A 209 10.85 16.92 -9.36
C PRO A 209 10.49 16.82 -10.85
N HIS A 210 11.20 15.97 -11.58
CA HIS A 210 10.93 15.75 -13.02
C HIS A 210 9.55 15.10 -13.26
N ASP A 211 9.17 14.13 -12.42
CA ASP A 211 7.90 13.44 -12.58
C ASP A 211 6.73 14.36 -12.21
N ILE A 212 6.91 15.21 -11.17
CA ILE A 212 5.92 16.23 -10.80
C ILE A 212 5.70 17.25 -11.93
N LEU A 213 6.77 17.65 -12.64
CA LEU A 213 6.66 18.61 -13.73
C LEU A 213 6.09 18.00 -15.02
N ARG A 214 6.25 16.66 -15.20
CA ARG A 214 5.76 15.95 -16.37
C ARG A 214 4.28 15.60 -16.27
N LEU A 215 3.77 15.35 -15.09
CA LEU A 215 2.40 14.95 -14.81
C LEU A 215 1.47 16.12 -14.57
#